data_827ed964196c2d68dbfab0fe8178aacb
#
_entry.id   827ed964196c2d68dbfab0fe8178aacb
#
_cell.length_a   1.000
_cell.length_b   1.000
_cell.length_c   1.000
_cell.angle_alpha   90.00
_cell.angle_beta   90.00
_cell.angle_gamma   90.00
#
_symmetry.space_group_name_H-M   'P 1'
#
loop_
_entity.id
_entity.type
_entity.pdbx_description
1 polymer ?
#
loop_
_entity_poly.entity_id
_entity_poly.type
_entity_poly.pdbx_seq_one_letter_code
_entity_poly.pdbx_strand_id
1 'polypeptide(L)'
;MPFAHLKTGRFHYEVFGDKQLPAVLLIMGLGMPAAGWPRSFISMLLEKSLRVITVDNRDAGLSEHFSHLKTSISVPAAIGRTLLRLPVQAPYLLEDMALDLVQLLDELKLQRAHVVGASMGGMIGQTLASIRPSRVASLTLLCRPQATRERALENCAQFIQS
;
A
#
# COMPACT_ATOMS: atom_id res chain seq x y z
N MET A 1 2.95 -17.61 6.98
CA MET A 1 2.59 -16.28 6.47
C MET A 1 2.42 -15.37 7.67
N PRO A 2 3.17 -14.27 7.79
CA PRO A 2 3.10 -13.41 8.96
C PRO A 2 1.84 -12.53 8.91
N PHE A 3 1.25 -12.30 10.08
CA PHE A 3 0.18 -11.35 10.28
C PHE A 3 0.59 -10.33 11.34
N ALA A 4 0.30 -9.06 11.08
CA ALA A 4 0.37 -8.00 12.08
C ALA A 4 -1.00 -7.87 12.77
N HIS A 5 -0.99 -7.83 14.09
CA HIS A 5 -2.19 -7.59 14.90
C HIS A 5 -2.22 -6.11 15.28
N LEU A 6 -2.79 -5.30 14.39
CA LEU A 6 -2.93 -3.86 14.58
C LEU A 6 -4.17 -3.56 15.42
N LYS A 7 -4.27 -2.35 15.95
CA LYS A 7 -5.46 -1.93 16.74
C LYS A 7 -6.76 -2.01 15.95
N THR A 8 -6.66 -1.92 14.63
CA THR A 8 -7.80 -1.90 13.70
C THR A 8 -8.17 -3.28 13.17
N GLY A 9 -7.31 -4.29 13.34
CA GLY A 9 -7.58 -5.65 12.87
C GLY A 9 -6.31 -6.40 12.50
N ARG A 10 -6.48 -7.57 11.87
CA ARG A 10 -5.41 -8.45 11.45
C ARG A 10 -5.02 -8.16 10.00
N PHE A 11 -3.75 -7.85 9.75
CA PHE A 11 -3.22 -7.52 8.44
C PHE A 11 -2.17 -8.54 8.00
N HIS A 12 -2.36 -9.09 6.81
CA HIS A 12 -1.37 -9.96 6.19
C HIS A 12 -0.28 -9.12 5.53
N TYR A 13 0.97 -9.50 5.74
CA TYR A 13 2.12 -8.88 5.10
C TYR A 13 3.19 -9.93 4.79
N GLU A 14 4.09 -9.62 3.87
CA GLU A 14 5.28 -10.41 3.61
C GLU A 14 6.51 -9.51 3.63
N VAL A 15 7.64 -10.08 4.04
CA VAL A 15 8.92 -9.37 4.10
C VAL A 15 9.95 -10.18 3.35
N PHE A 16 10.66 -9.52 2.45
CA PHE A 16 11.74 -10.09 1.65
C PHE A 16 13.02 -9.29 1.90
N GLY A 17 14.16 -9.99 1.94
CA GLY A 17 15.48 -9.39 2.16
C GLY A 17 15.86 -9.22 3.63
N ASP A 18 17.07 -8.70 3.85
CA ASP A 18 17.66 -8.53 5.18
C ASP A 18 16.96 -7.40 5.96
N LYS A 19 16.78 -7.62 7.28
CA LYS A 19 16.14 -6.66 8.19
C LYS A 19 16.93 -5.35 8.36
N GLN A 20 18.22 -5.36 8.09
CA GLN A 20 19.09 -4.19 8.23
C GLN A 20 19.06 -3.27 7.01
N LEU A 21 18.56 -3.75 5.89
CA LEU A 21 18.47 -2.97 4.65
C LEU A 21 17.35 -1.92 4.71
N PRO A 22 17.50 -0.82 3.94
CA PRO A 22 16.44 0.18 3.79
C PRO A 22 15.13 -0.46 3.32
N ALA A 23 14.03 -0.11 3.98
CA ALA A 23 12.73 -0.74 3.73
C ALA A 23 11.96 -0.03 2.63
N VAL A 24 11.36 -0.82 1.74
CA VAL A 24 10.39 -0.38 0.72
C VAL A 24 9.04 -1.03 1.03
N LEU A 25 8.02 -0.21 1.26
CA LEU A 25 6.65 -0.64 1.48
C LEU A 25 5.86 -0.56 0.18
N LEU A 26 5.34 -1.69 -0.28
CA LEU A 26 4.57 -1.81 -1.51
C LEU A 26 3.07 -1.86 -1.19
N ILE A 27 2.31 -0.88 -1.69
CA ILE A 27 0.87 -0.74 -1.43
C ILE A 27 0.10 -0.96 -2.73
N MET A 28 -0.76 -1.99 -2.76
CA MET A 28 -1.59 -2.30 -3.94
C MET A 28 -2.83 -1.42 -4.05
N GLY A 29 -3.47 -1.47 -5.24
CA GLY A 29 -4.72 -0.80 -5.53
C GLY A 29 -5.95 -1.44 -4.88
N LEU A 30 -7.10 -0.86 -5.14
CA LEU A 30 -8.39 -1.26 -4.59
C LEU A 30 -8.69 -2.74 -4.83
N GLY A 31 -8.98 -3.47 -3.75
CA GLY A 31 -9.37 -4.89 -3.80
C GLY A 31 -8.28 -5.86 -4.29
N MET A 32 -7.07 -5.35 -4.57
CA MET A 32 -5.96 -6.16 -5.05
C MET A 32 -5.11 -6.66 -3.89
N PRO A 33 -4.84 -7.98 -3.82
CA PRO A 33 -3.94 -8.54 -2.83
C PRO A 33 -2.47 -8.17 -3.13
N ALA A 34 -1.64 -8.18 -2.11
CA ALA A 34 -0.18 -7.96 -2.21
C ALA A 34 0.50 -8.93 -3.20
N ALA A 35 -0.05 -10.14 -3.35
CA ALA A 35 0.38 -11.12 -4.36
C ALA A 35 0.29 -10.62 -5.81
N GLY A 36 -0.44 -9.53 -6.06
CA GLY A 36 -0.49 -8.86 -7.36
C GLY A 36 0.79 -8.12 -7.77
N TRP A 37 1.75 -7.95 -6.85
CA TRP A 37 3.07 -7.42 -7.21
C TRP A 37 3.85 -8.43 -8.03
N PRO A 38 4.44 -8.04 -9.19
CA PRO A 38 5.27 -8.95 -9.97
C PRO A 38 6.49 -9.41 -9.15
N ARG A 39 6.76 -10.71 -9.16
CA ARG A 39 7.94 -11.25 -8.47
C ARG A 39 9.25 -10.68 -9.04
N SER A 40 9.31 -10.42 -10.34
CA SER A 40 10.44 -9.75 -11.00
C SER A 40 10.71 -8.37 -10.40
N PHE A 41 9.66 -7.60 -10.07
CA PHE A 41 9.83 -6.30 -9.42
C PHE A 41 10.37 -6.43 -7.99
N ILE A 42 9.84 -7.38 -7.22
CA ILE A 42 10.35 -7.67 -5.87
C ILE A 42 11.84 -8.08 -5.96
N SER A 43 12.19 -9.00 -6.88
CA SER A 43 13.59 -9.43 -7.08
C SER A 43 14.49 -8.27 -7.45
N MET A 44 14.08 -7.40 -8.35
CA MET A 44 14.82 -6.20 -8.75
C MET A 44 15.13 -5.27 -7.55
N LEU A 45 14.16 -5.06 -6.65
CA LEU A 45 14.37 -4.28 -5.44
C LEU A 45 15.35 -4.96 -4.46
N LEU A 46 15.28 -6.29 -4.35
CA LEU A 46 16.21 -7.08 -3.52
C LEU A 46 17.65 -7.01 -4.07
N GLU A 47 17.84 -7.08 -5.38
CA GLU A 47 19.15 -6.92 -6.05
C GLU A 47 19.75 -5.53 -5.80
N LYS A 48 18.91 -4.53 -5.54
CA LYS A 48 19.31 -3.17 -5.14
C LYS A 48 19.58 -3.03 -3.63
N SER A 49 19.75 -4.14 -2.91
CA SER A 49 19.99 -4.14 -1.47
C SER A 49 18.89 -3.42 -0.67
N LEU A 50 17.64 -3.63 -1.06
CA LEU A 50 16.47 -3.11 -0.37
C LEU A 50 15.70 -4.24 0.32
N ARG A 51 15.12 -3.96 1.48
CA ARG A 51 14.15 -4.83 2.15
C ARG A 51 12.77 -4.51 1.64
N VAL A 52 12.08 -5.48 1.05
CA VAL A 52 10.73 -5.27 0.50
C VAL A 52 9.67 -5.77 1.47
N ILE A 53 8.68 -4.94 1.71
CA ILE A 53 7.51 -5.26 2.53
C ILE A 53 6.27 -5.10 1.64
N THR A 54 5.49 -6.15 1.52
CA THR A 54 4.18 -6.10 0.86
C THR A 54 3.09 -6.25 1.91
N VAL A 55 1.95 -5.61 1.72
CA VAL A 55 0.83 -5.65 2.65
C VAL A 55 -0.49 -5.78 1.88
N ASP A 56 -1.36 -6.63 2.39
CA ASP A 56 -2.76 -6.66 1.98
C ASP A 56 -3.50 -5.53 2.73
N ASN A 57 -4.07 -4.59 1.96
CA ASN A 57 -4.89 -3.52 2.53
C ASN A 57 -6.16 -4.10 3.19
N ARG A 58 -6.91 -3.26 3.91
CA ARG A 58 -8.28 -3.60 4.36
C ARG A 58 -9.11 -4.15 3.21
N ASP A 59 -9.92 -5.15 3.46
CA ASP A 59 -10.80 -5.83 2.49
C ASP A 59 -10.08 -6.42 1.27
N ALA A 60 -8.78 -6.68 1.37
CA ALA A 60 -7.99 -7.27 0.31
C ALA A 60 -7.18 -8.48 0.82
N GLY A 61 -7.02 -9.48 -0.05
CA GLY A 61 -6.18 -10.64 0.19
C GLY A 61 -6.55 -11.42 1.44
N LEU A 62 -5.57 -11.60 2.34
CA LEU A 62 -5.72 -12.33 3.60
C LEU A 62 -5.91 -11.41 4.81
N SER A 63 -5.89 -10.09 4.61
CA SER A 63 -6.18 -9.12 5.67
C SER A 63 -7.64 -9.14 6.07
N GLU A 64 -7.93 -8.58 7.24
CA GLU A 64 -9.27 -8.57 7.79
C GLU A 64 -10.26 -7.85 6.88
N HIS A 65 -11.43 -8.47 6.74
CA HIS A 65 -12.55 -7.93 5.97
C HIS A 65 -13.51 -7.19 6.90
N PHE A 66 -13.71 -5.91 6.63
CA PHE A 66 -14.56 -5.00 7.41
C PHE A 66 -16.03 -5.05 6.93
N SER A 67 -16.48 -6.20 6.44
CA SER A 67 -17.83 -6.42 5.92
C SER A 67 -18.95 -6.11 6.91
N HIS A 68 -18.64 -6.05 8.21
CA HIS A 68 -19.57 -5.61 9.27
C HIS A 68 -19.82 -4.10 9.24
N LEU A 69 -18.92 -3.31 8.64
CA LEU A 69 -19.11 -1.88 8.41
C LEU A 69 -19.89 -1.66 7.11
N LYS A 70 -21.11 -2.20 7.04
CA LYS A 70 -21.92 -2.18 5.83
C LYS A 70 -22.17 -0.76 5.33
N THR A 71 -21.60 -0.42 4.18
CA THR A 71 -22.19 0.60 3.31
C THR A 71 -23.15 -0.09 2.35
N SER A 72 -24.37 0.41 2.27
CA SER A 72 -25.40 -0.10 1.36
C SER A 72 -25.15 0.22 -0.13
N ILE A 73 -23.98 0.78 -0.46
CA ILE A 73 -23.67 1.29 -1.79
C ILE A 73 -22.63 0.40 -2.46
N SER A 74 -22.98 -0.16 -3.63
CA SER A 74 -22.04 -0.92 -4.45
C SER A 74 -20.93 -0.03 -5.02
N VAL A 75 -19.74 -0.59 -5.31
CA VAL A 75 -18.59 0.16 -5.86
C VAL A 75 -18.97 0.96 -7.13
N PRO A 76 -19.71 0.40 -8.13
CA PRO A 76 -20.15 1.19 -9.28
C PRO A 76 -21.04 2.37 -8.91
N ALA A 77 -21.95 2.17 -7.95
CA ALA A 77 -22.82 3.24 -7.47
C ALA A 77 -22.02 4.32 -6.71
N ALA A 78 -21.01 3.94 -5.95
CA ALA A 78 -20.11 4.88 -5.29
C ALA A 78 -19.34 5.74 -6.30
N ILE A 79 -18.81 5.12 -7.37
CA ILE A 79 -18.14 5.83 -8.47
C ILE A 79 -19.11 6.80 -9.14
N GLY A 80 -20.31 6.37 -9.48
CA GLY A 80 -21.34 7.23 -10.10
C GLY A 80 -21.71 8.42 -9.20
N ARG A 81 -21.86 8.21 -7.88
CA ARG A 81 -22.12 9.29 -6.93
C ARG A 81 -20.93 10.27 -6.85
N THR A 82 -19.71 9.79 -6.86
CA THR A 82 -18.51 10.64 -6.86
C THR A 82 -18.45 11.51 -8.12
N LEU A 83 -18.74 10.97 -9.29
CA LEU A 83 -18.80 11.71 -10.55
C LEU A 83 -19.88 12.81 -10.51
N LEU A 84 -21.00 12.53 -9.83
CA LEU A 84 -22.10 13.48 -9.64
C LEU A 84 -21.87 14.43 -8.45
N ARG A 85 -20.70 14.39 -7.82
CA ARG A 85 -20.35 15.17 -6.59
C ARG A 85 -21.33 14.95 -5.44
N LEU A 86 -21.96 13.79 -5.37
CA LEU A 86 -22.84 13.41 -4.28
C LEU A 86 -22.02 12.78 -3.14
N PRO A 87 -22.43 12.97 -1.87
CA PRO A 87 -21.73 12.38 -0.74
C PRO A 87 -21.76 10.85 -0.81
N VAL A 88 -20.59 10.23 -0.65
CA VAL A 88 -20.44 8.78 -0.55
C VAL A 88 -20.04 8.47 0.88
N GLN A 89 -20.84 7.65 1.56
CA GLN A 89 -20.48 7.12 2.87
C GLN A 89 -19.55 5.92 2.65
N ALA A 90 -18.26 6.10 2.91
CA ALA A 90 -17.30 5.02 2.95
C ALA A 90 -17.24 4.44 4.37
N PRO A 91 -17.03 3.12 4.54
CA PRO A 91 -16.91 2.49 5.85
C PRO A 91 -15.63 2.92 6.58
N TYR A 92 -14.63 3.37 5.84
CA TYR A 92 -13.37 3.93 6.32
C TYR A 92 -12.78 4.87 5.25
N LEU A 93 -11.87 5.72 5.68
CA LEU A 93 -11.22 6.72 4.83
C LEU A 93 -9.80 6.27 4.42
N LEU A 94 -9.20 6.96 3.46
CA LEU A 94 -7.79 6.76 3.10
C LEU A 94 -6.85 7.05 4.28
N GLU A 95 -7.25 7.96 5.18
CA GLU A 95 -6.53 8.25 6.42
C GLU A 95 -6.47 7.04 7.35
N ASP A 96 -7.57 6.30 7.50
CA ASP A 96 -7.61 5.07 8.30
C ASP A 96 -6.65 4.04 7.73
N MET A 97 -6.64 3.87 6.39
CA MET A 97 -5.71 2.95 5.71
C MET A 97 -4.26 3.39 5.85
N ALA A 98 -3.97 4.68 5.78
CA ALA A 98 -2.63 5.22 6.01
C ALA A 98 -2.17 5.00 7.47
N LEU A 99 -3.06 5.14 8.44
CA LEU A 99 -2.77 4.86 9.85
C LEU A 99 -2.51 3.38 10.13
N ASP A 100 -3.15 2.46 9.39
CA ASP A 100 -2.79 1.03 9.47
C ASP A 100 -1.34 0.79 9.05
N LEU A 101 -0.89 1.46 7.98
CA LEU A 101 0.50 1.35 7.54
C LEU A 101 1.49 1.93 8.55
N VAL A 102 1.13 2.99 9.26
CA VAL A 102 1.93 3.51 10.38
C VAL A 102 2.07 2.43 11.46
N GLN A 103 0.96 1.81 11.86
CA GLN A 103 0.97 0.74 12.87
C GLN A 103 1.79 -0.47 12.39
N LEU A 104 1.70 -0.83 11.10
CA LEU A 104 2.53 -1.89 10.52
C LEU A 104 4.02 -1.55 10.59
N LEU A 105 4.41 -0.32 10.27
CA LEU A 105 5.80 0.12 10.42
C LEU A 105 6.26 0.07 11.88
N ASP A 106 5.39 0.41 12.84
CA ASP A 106 5.68 0.33 14.28
C ASP A 106 5.88 -1.13 14.72
N GLU A 107 5.00 -2.05 14.29
CA GLU A 107 5.13 -3.49 14.56
C GLU A 107 6.45 -4.06 14.00
N LEU A 108 6.85 -3.59 12.82
CA LEU A 108 8.11 -3.99 12.18
C LEU A 108 9.34 -3.24 12.73
N LYS A 109 9.16 -2.34 13.72
CA LYS A 109 10.19 -1.48 14.32
C LYS A 109 10.93 -0.63 13.29
N LEU A 110 10.21 -0.14 12.29
CA LEU A 110 10.70 0.73 11.24
C LEU A 110 10.30 2.18 11.52
N GLN A 111 11.25 3.07 11.61
CA GLN A 111 10.98 4.50 11.76
C GLN A 111 10.38 5.09 10.49
N ARG A 112 10.90 4.71 9.33
CA ARG A 112 10.45 5.17 8.00
C ARG A 112 10.68 4.12 6.94
N ALA A 113 9.98 4.23 5.82
CA ALA A 113 10.17 3.39 4.65
C ALA A 113 10.04 4.22 3.36
N HIS A 114 10.66 3.75 2.28
CA HIS A 114 10.29 4.17 0.94
C HIS A 114 8.92 3.58 0.61
N VAL A 115 8.04 4.37 0.02
CA VAL A 115 6.66 3.93 -0.27
C VAL A 115 6.45 3.88 -1.77
N VAL A 116 5.96 2.74 -2.25
CA VAL A 116 5.55 2.54 -3.65
C VAL A 116 4.08 2.18 -3.66
N GLY A 117 3.25 3.02 -4.22
CA GLY A 117 1.81 2.82 -4.27
C GLY A 117 1.26 2.71 -5.67
N ALA A 118 0.48 1.66 -5.94
CA ALA A 118 -0.20 1.45 -7.21
C ALA A 118 -1.66 1.89 -7.11
N SER A 119 -2.11 2.79 -8.03
CA SER A 119 -3.51 3.26 -8.08
C SER A 119 -3.97 3.79 -6.71
N MET A 120 -5.01 3.21 -6.08
CA MET A 120 -5.47 3.58 -4.72
C MET A 120 -4.33 3.48 -3.69
N GLY A 121 -3.41 2.52 -3.82
CA GLY A 121 -2.22 2.44 -2.97
C GLY A 121 -1.33 3.69 -3.07
N GLY A 122 -1.29 4.34 -4.23
CA GLY A 122 -0.65 5.64 -4.39
C GLY A 122 -1.36 6.75 -3.62
N MET A 123 -2.70 6.75 -3.60
CA MET A 123 -3.50 7.71 -2.81
C MET A 123 -3.28 7.51 -1.31
N ILE A 124 -3.23 6.24 -0.86
CA ILE A 124 -2.90 5.91 0.54
C ILE A 124 -1.48 6.41 0.88
N GLY A 125 -0.50 6.19 -0.01
CA GLY A 125 0.87 6.67 0.17
C GLY A 125 0.97 8.20 0.25
N GLN A 126 0.21 8.93 -0.57
CA GLN A 126 0.11 10.40 -0.50
C GLN A 126 -0.49 10.85 0.83
N THR A 127 -1.57 10.20 1.25
CA THR A 127 -2.20 10.49 2.55
C THR A 127 -1.22 10.23 3.70
N LEU A 128 -0.50 9.09 3.66
CA LEU A 128 0.54 8.77 4.64
C LEU A 128 1.63 9.84 4.69
N ALA A 129 2.15 10.27 3.53
CA ALA A 129 3.16 11.32 3.45
C ALA A 129 2.66 12.67 3.98
N SER A 130 1.36 12.97 3.80
CA SER A 130 0.74 14.19 4.31
C SER A 130 0.57 14.18 5.83
N ILE A 131 0.01 13.09 6.39
CA ILE A 131 -0.31 13.03 7.82
C ILE A 131 0.86 12.60 8.71
N ARG A 132 1.83 11.89 8.15
CA ARG A 132 3.02 11.36 8.85
C ARG A 132 4.28 11.45 7.98
N PRO A 133 4.73 12.65 7.59
CA PRO A 133 5.86 12.83 6.66
C PRO A 133 7.16 12.19 7.15
N SER A 134 7.39 12.15 8.46
CA SER A 134 8.58 11.51 9.05
C SER A 134 8.65 9.98 8.84
N ARG A 135 7.51 9.34 8.47
CA ARG A 135 7.43 7.90 8.24
C ARG A 135 7.72 7.52 6.78
N VAL A 136 7.83 8.50 5.88
CA VAL A 136 8.05 8.31 4.45
C VAL A 136 9.42 8.84 4.06
N ALA A 137 10.30 7.95 3.61
CA ALA A 137 11.64 8.31 3.12
C ALA A 137 11.55 8.86 1.68
N SER A 138 10.75 8.22 0.84
CA SER A 138 10.37 8.69 -0.50
C SER A 138 9.02 8.10 -0.89
N LEU A 139 8.33 8.71 -1.85
CA LEU A 139 7.05 8.24 -2.37
C LEU A 139 7.10 8.10 -3.88
N THR A 140 6.78 6.92 -4.38
CA THR A 140 6.63 6.62 -5.81
C THR A 140 5.21 6.21 -6.12
N LEU A 141 4.62 6.83 -7.13
CA LEU A 141 3.24 6.60 -7.55
C LEU A 141 3.20 5.89 -8.90
N LEU A 142 2.55 4.73 -8.94
CA LEU A 142 2.34 3.95 -10.14
C LEU A 142 0.88 4.09 -10.60
N CYS A 143 0.65 4.97 -11.58
CA CYS A 143 -0.70 5.38 -12.00
C CYS A 143 -1.09 4.93 -13.41
N ARG A 144 -0.38 3.99 -14.10
CA ARG A 144 -0.61 3.75 -15.53
C ARG A 144 -0.85 2.30 -15.98
N PRO A 145 -1.51 2.12 -17.19
CA PRO A 145 -1.85 0.83 -17.77
C PRO A 145 -0.64 -0.04 -18.16
N GLN A 146 -0.89 -1.33 -18.34
CA GLN A 146 0.06 -2.44 -18.45
C GLN A 146 1.28 -2.26 -19.39
N ALA A 147 1.16 -1.54 -20.51
CA ALA A 147 2.24 -1.43 -21.52
C ALA A 147 3.49 -0.63 -21.06
N THR A 148 3.38 0.13 -19.97
CA THR A 148 4.50 0.94 -19.42
C THR A 148 4.88 0.52 -17.99
N ARG A 149 4.27 -0.56 -17.49
CA ARG A 149 4.43 -0.99 -16.09
C ARG A 149 5.86 -1.41 -15.77
N GLU A 150 6.50 -2.19 -16.63
CA GLU A 150 7.87 -2.66 -16.40
C GLU A 150 8.87 -1.49 -16.37
N ARG A 151 8.81 -0.60 -17.35
CA ARG A 151 9.68 0.59 -17.38
C ARG A 151 9.44 1.54 -16.21
N ALA A 152 8.19 1.68 -15.74
CA ALA A 152 7.86 2.47 -14.55
C ALA A 152 8.41 1.84 -13.26
N LEU A 153 8.42 0.51 -13.18
CA LEU A 153 8.96 -0.24 -12.06
C LEU A 153 10.50 -0.17 -12.02
N GLU A 154 11.17 -0.24 -13.18
CA GLU A 154 12.62 -0.04 -13.30
C GLU A 154 13.05 1.36 -12.86
N ASN A 155 12.35 2.40 -13.33
CA ASN A 155 12.62 3.78 -12.93
C ASN A 155 12.38 4.01 -11.43
N CYS A 156 11.36 3.36 -10.86
CA CYS A 156 11.10 3.40 -9.42
C CYS A 156 12.28 2.84 -8.61
N ALA A 157 12.80 1.69 -9.01
CA ALA A 157 13.93 1.06 -8.34
C ALA A 157 15.22 1.92 -8.41
N GLN A 158 15.42 2.67 -9.50
CA GLN A 158 16.54 3.61 -9.63
C GLN A 158 16.37 4.84 -8.71
N PHE A 159 15.16 5.39 -8.64
CA PHE A 159 14.88 6.59 -7.85
C PHE A 159 15.03 6.38 -6.34
N ILE A 160 14.75 5.17 -5.84
CA ILE A 160 14.86 4.85 -4.41
C ILE A 160 16.33 4.85 -3.93
N GLN A 161 17.30 4.70 -4.85
CA GLN A 161 18.73 4.64 -4.55
C GLN A 161 19.47 5.98 -4.67
N SER A 162 18.87 6.98 -5.31
CA SER A 162 19.42 8.34 -5.44
C SER A 162 19.11 9.17 -4.19
#